data_e2f73113efe70ab15196209b01d68ef0
#
_entry.id   e2f73113efe70ab15196209b01d68ef0
#
_cell.length_a   1.000
_cell.length_b   1.000
_cell.length_c   1.000
_cell.angle_alpha   90.00
_cell.angle_beta   90.00
_cell.angle_gamma   90.00
#
_symmetry.space_group_name_H-M   'P 1'
#
loop_
_entity.id
_entity.type
_entity.pdbx_description
1 polymer ?
#
loop_
_entity_poly.entity_id
_entity_poly.type
_entity_poly.pdbx_seq_one_letter_code
_entity_poly.pdbx_strand_id
1 'polypeptide(L)'
;MVKICLDPGHGGTDPGALLGKRYEKDDVLRLALAVKPLLEAQGVGVVMTRTDDETIPSISERCQMANTAGCAYYLSLHRDAAGPAAHGVSLWVHSRANGPTVRKAQDILDELLAVVPTQDRGVQKGTPQNYENFGVNVYTTMASALLELGFITNADDNDRFDLYFDGYAEAVVRGLCKAVGVTYTAQDKPAEAPEEETVRIPTEELKAAYSALQAARDATGEAIEKIRMILGV
;
A
#
# COMPACT_ATOMS: atom_id res chain seq x y z
N MET A 1 23.53 -11.05 -0.37
CA MET A 1 22.16 -10.83 0.13
C MET A 1 21.45 -9.90 -0.85
N VAL A 2 20.30 -10.30 -1.37
CA VAL A 2 19.46 -9.44 -2.21
C VAL A 2 18.92 -8.28 -1.36
N LYS A 3 18.82 -7.07 -1.95
CA LYS A 3 18.30 -5.88 -1.26
C LYS A 3 17.08 -5.34 -1.99
N ILE A 4 16.13 -4.82 -1.23
CA ILE A 4 14.93 -4.11 -1.71
C ILE A 4 14.93 -2.71 -1.10
N CYS A 5 14.51 -1.73 -1.87
CA CYS A 5 14.20 -0.40 -1.35
C CYS A 5 12.70 -0.28 -1.09
N LEU A 6 12.34 0.06 0.14
CA LEU A 6 11.00 0.51 0.52
C LEU A 6 11.00 2.03 0.62
N ASP A 7 10.11 2.66 -0.11
CA ASP A 7 9.97 4.10 -0.17
C ASP A 7 8.59 4.52 0.35
N PRO A 8 8.43 4.80 1.63
CA PRO A 8 7.21 5.44 2.11
C PRO A 8 7.13 6.86 1.55
N GLY A 9 6.17 7.09 0.65
CA GLY A 9 5.98 8.36 -0.03
C GLY A 9 5.79 9.53 0.93
N HIS A 10 5.98 10.78 0.45
CA HIS A 10 5.79 11.99 1.23
C HIS A 10 6.70 12.08 2.47
N GLY A 11 6.29 12.80 3.51
CA GLY A 11 7.00 12.95 4.80
C GLY A 11 7.18 14.39 5.24
N GLY A 12 7.42 14.62 6.53
CA GLY A 12 7.64 15.93 7.10
C GLY A 12 6.54 16.94 6.79
N THR A 13 6.86 18.01 6.08
CA THR A 13 5.90 19.04 5.67
C THR A 13 5.04 18.66 4.45
N ASP A 14 5.35 17.58 3.77
CA ASP A 14 4.51 17.02 2.70
C ASP A 14 3.59 15.93 3.25
N PRO A 15 2.30 16.23 3.50
CA PRO A 15 1.38 15.27 4.08
C PRO A 15 0.92 14.20 3.08
N GLY A 16 1.16 14.39 1.76
CA GLY A 16 0.49 13.66 0.72
C GLY A 16 -1.00 13.99 0.64
N ALA A 17 -1.80 13.07 0.14
CA ALA A 17 -3.24 13.17 0.17
C ALA A 17 -3.78 13.04 1.61
N LEU A 18 -4.97 13.57 1.86
CA LEU A 18 -5.55 13.56 3.21
C LEU A 18 -7.08 13.46 3.20
N LEU A 19 -7.63 12.92 4.29
CA LEU A 19 -9.05 12.99 4.61
C LEU A 19 -9.21 13.31 6.11
N GLY A 20 -9.71 14.51 6.41
CA GLY A 20 -9.82 14.99 7.79
C GLY A 20 -8.45 15.12 8.47
N LYS A 21 -8.17 14.27 9.46
CA LYS A 21 -6.88 14.19 10.18
C LYS A 21 -6.01 13.01 9.76
N ARG A 22 -6.42 12.23 8.77
CA ARG A 22 -5.63 11.12 8.23
C ARG A 22 -4.73 11.64 7.13
N TYR A 23 -3.45 11.37 7.20
CA TYR A 23 -2.45 11.77 6.22
C TYR A 23 -1.84 10.54 5.56
N GLU A 24 -1.66 10.62 4.26
CA GLU A 24 -1.05 9.54 3.46
C GLU A 24 0.35 9.19 3.99
N LYS A 25 1.17 10.21 4.29
CA LYS A 25 2.54 10.02 4.80
C LYS A 25 2.62 9.12 6.03
N ASP A 26 1.59 9.16 6.91
CA ASP A 26 1.56 8.39 8.16
C ASP A 26 1.19 6.92 7.86
N ASP A 27 0.18 6.70 7.00
CA ASP A 27 -0.25 5.37 6.59
C ASP A 27 0.89 4.59 5.93
N VAL A 28 1.58 5.21 4.97
CA VAL A 28 2.63 4.54 4.21
C VAL A 28 3.91 4.32 5.01
N LEU A 29 4.24 5.22 5.94
CA LEU A 29 5.35 5.02 6.86
C LEU A 29 5.07 3.86 7.82
N ARG A 30 3.87 3.83 8.41
CA ARG A 30 3.42 2.75 9.30
C ARG A 30 3.53 1.39 8.59
N LEU A 31 3.08 1.29 7.34
CA LEU A 31 3.16 0.05 6.58
C LEU A 31 4.62 -0.33 6.25
N ALA A 32 5.44 0.61 5.79
CA ALA A 32 6.84 0.33 5.47
C ALA A 32 7.62 -0.17 6.69
N LEU A 33 7.38 0.41 7.87
CA LEU A 33 7.98 -0.01 9.14
C LEU A 33 7.53 -1.41 9.56
N ALA A 34 6.29 -1.81 9.25
CA ALA A 34 5.80 -3.16 9.49
C ALA A 34 6.38 -4.18 8.49
N VAL A 35 6.50 -3.82 7.21
CA VAL A 35 7.05 -4.67 6.14
C VAL A 35 8.54 -4.95 6.32
N LYS A 36 9.32 -3.96 6.76
CA LYS A 36 10.78 -4.06 6.88
C LYS A 36 11.24 -5.29 7.67
N PRO A 37 10.86 -5.49 8.94
CA PRO A 37 11.33 -6.63 9.73
C PRO A 37 10.88 -7.98 9.15
N LEU A 38 9.71 -8.02 8.52
CA LEU A 38 9.20 -9.23 7.88
C LEU A 38 10.05 -9.62 6.65
N LEU A 39 10.50 -8.67 5.84
CA LEU A 39 11.44 -8.90 4.74
C LEU A 39 12.83 -9.32 5.24
N GLU A 40 13.33 -8.67 6.29
CA GLU A 40 14.62 -9.01 6.89
C GLU A 40 14.63 -10.44 7.44
N ALA A 41 13.51 -10.89 8.01
CA ALA A 41 13.32 -12.27 8.45
C ALA A 41 13.34 -13.29 7.28
N GLN A 42 13.04 -12.86 6.03
CA GLN A 42 13.21 -13.68 4.83
C GLN A 42 14.65 -13.65 4.26
N GLY A 43 15.61 -13.03 4.95
CA GLY A 43 16.98 -12.89 4.46
C GLY A 43 17.15 -11.83 3.37
N VAL A 44 16.20 -10.91 3.24
CA VAL A 44 16.22 -9.77 2.31
C VAL A 44 16.76 -8.54 3.03
N GLY A 45 17.79 -7.90 2.50
CA GLY A 45 18.25 -6.61 3.01
C GLY A 45 17.26 -5.50 2.62
N VAL A 46 16.94 -4.62 3.56
CA VAL A 46 15.99 -3.53 3.32
C VAL A 46 16.66 -2.16 3.45
N VAL A 47 16.53 -1.35 2.41
CA VAL A 47 16.86 0.08 2.42
C VAL A 47 15.54 0.85 2.51
N MET A 48 15.42 1.76 3.46
CA MET A 48 14.27 2.64 3.54
C MET A 48 14.68 4.07 3.17
N THR A 49 13.85 4.77 2.41
CA THR A 49 14.13 6.17 2.02
C THR A 49 13.89 7.14 3.19
N ARG A 50 13.00 6.79 4.11
CA ARG A 50 12.81 7.43 5.41
C ARG A 50 12.30 6.41 6.43
N THR A 51 12.61 6.65 7.70
CA THR A 51 12.16 5.82 8.84
C THR A 51 11.39 6.61 9.88
N ASP A 52 11.24 7.89 9.65
CA ASP A 52 10.56 8.87 10.52
C ASP A 52 9.81 9.90 9.67
N ASP A 53 9.24 10.90 10.31
CA ASP A 53 8.53 12.01 9.67
C ASP A 53 9.30 13.35 9.74
N GLU A 54 10.56 13.33 10.15
CA GLU A 54 11.38 14.54 10.27
C GLU A 54 12.10 14.89 8.97
N THR A 55 12.50 13.86 8.22
CA THR A 55 13.23 14.01 6.97
C THR A 55 12.33 13.83 5.75
N ILE A 56 12.56 14.69 4.73
CA ILE A 56 11.85 14.61 3.45
C ILE A 56 12.89 14.49 2.35
N PRO A 57 13.35 13.28 2.00
CA PRO A 57 14.23 13.11 0.84
C PRO A 57 13.47 13.51 -0.44
N SER A 58 14.11 14.28 -1.30
CA SER A 58 13.61 14.53 -2.64
C SER A 58 13.50 13.24 -3.45
N ILE A 59 12.70 13.22 -4.51
CA ILE A 59 12.58 12.06 -5.41
C ILE A 59 13.96 11.59 -5.90
N SER A 60 14.87 12.53 -6.22
CA SER A 60 16.23 12.19 -6.64
C SER A 60 17.03 11.49 -5.56
N GLU A 61 16.97 11.98 -4.32
CA GLU A 61 17.66 11.36 -3.19
C GLU A 61 17.12 9.97 -2.88
N ARG A 62 15.79 9.78 -2.89
CA ARG A 62 15.15 8.47 -2.70
C ARG A 62 15.66 7.45 -3.72
N CYS A 63 15.68 7.83 -5.00
CA CYS A 63 16.20 6.97 -6.07
C CYS A 63 17.69 6.71 -5.93
N GLN A 64 18.47 7.74 -5.56
CA GLN A 64 19.92 7.60 -5.38
C GLN A 64 20.27 6.65 -4.23
N MET A 65 19.53 6.68 -3.12
CA MET A 65 19.70 5.72 -2.02
C MET A 65 19.58 4.28 -2.51
N ALA A 66 18.53 3.98 -3.27
CA ALA A 66 18.31 2.64 -3.83
C ALA A 66 19.36 2.24 -4.87
N ASN A 67 19.70 3.17 -5.78
CA ASN A 67 20.68 2.94 -6.84
C ASN A 67 22.07 2.68 -6.25
N THR A 68 22.50 3.49 -5.28
CA THR A 68 23.81 3.36 -4.60
C THR A 68 23.89 2.07 -3.78
N ALA A 69 22.78 1.67 -3.14
CA ALA A 69 22.74 0.44 -2.36
C ALA A 69 22.70 -0.83 -3.23
N GLY A 70 22.49 -0.70 -4.55
CA GLY A 70 22.37 -1.82 -5.48
C GLY A 70 21.13 -2.66 -5.20
N CYS A 71 19.98 -2.03 -4.95
CA CYS A 71 18.73 -2.72 -4.72
C CYS A 71 18.26 -3.47 -5.98
N ALA A 72 17.67 -4.65 -5.80
CA ALA A 72 17.14 -5.49 -6.89
C ALA A 72 15.70 -5.09 -7.27
N TYR A 73 14.99 -4.41 -6.35
CA TYR A 73 13.65 -3.88 -6.56
C TYR A 73 13.44 -2.62 -5.72
N TYR A 74 12.61 -1.71 -6.25
CA TYR A 74 12.18 -0.49 -5.57
C TYR A 74 10.65 -0.46 -5.51
N LEU A 75 10.10 -0.35 -4.30
CA LEU A 75 8.66 -0.21 -4.09
C LEU A 75 8.37 1.09 -3.35
N SER A 76 7.71 2.02 -4.04
CA SER A 76 7.13 3.22 -3.43
C SER A 76 5.73 2.93 -2.93
N LEU A 77 5.41 3.34 -1.71
CA LEU A 77 4.12 3.13 -1.07
C LEU A 77 3.37 4.44 -1.01
N HIS A 78 2.12 4.43 -1.50
CA HIS A 78 1.24 5.59 -1.62
C HIS A 78 -0.21 5.24 -1.31
N ARG A 79 -1.04 6.27 -1.12
CA ARG A 79 -2.49 6.20 -1.03
C ARG A 79 -3.08 7.17 -2.05
N ASP A 80 -3.84 6.66 -2.98
CA ASP A 80 -4.43 7.45 -4.07
C ASP A 80 -5.50 8.44 -3.55
N ALA A 81 -5.81 9.45 -4.35
CA ALA A 81 -6.82 10.45 -4.04
C ALA A 81 -7.63 10.84 -5.27
N ALA A 82 -8.95 10.74 -5.15
CA ALA A 82 -9.89 11.15 -6.18
C ALA A 82 -11.24 11.49 -5.53
N GLY A 83 -12.31 11.50 -6.32
CA GLY A 83 -13.66 11.62 -5.77
C GLY A 83 -13.98 10.48 -4.79
N PRO A 84 -14.91 10.68 -3.83
CA PRO A 84 -15.15 9.77 -2.70
C PRO A 84 -15.63 8.36 -3.12
N ALA A 85 -16.11 8.19 -4.35
CA ALA A 85 -16.51 6.89 -4.89
C ALA A 85 -15.34 6.08 -5.49
N ALA A 86 -14.18 6.70 -5.72
CA ALA A 86 -13.00 5.99 -6.23
C ALA A 86 -12.42 5.10 -5.13
N HIS A 87 -12.12 3.84 -5.45
CA HIS A 87 -11.61 2.85 -4.52
C HIS A 87 -10.76 1.80 -5.23
N GLY A 88 -10.02 1.01 -4.47
CA GLY A 88 -9.24 -0.11 -4.98
C GLY A 88 -7.74 0.15 -5.04
N VAL A 89 -6.97 -0.91 -5.30
CA VAL A 89 -5.51 -0.92 -5.33
C VAL A 89 -4.97 -0.98 -6.76
N SER A 90 -3.84 -0.33 -7.01
CA SER A 90 -3.11 -0.39 -8.29
C SER A 90 -1.60 -0.31 -8.08
N LEU A 91 -0.85 -0.81 -9.07
CA LEU A 91 0.59 -0.55 -9.16
C LEU A 91 0.90 0.21 -10.44
N TRP A 92 1.79 1.16 -10.33
CA TRP A 92 2.25 1.97 -11.45
C TRP A 92 3.70 1.68 -11.77
N VAL A 93 3.98 1.30 -13.01
CA VAL A 93 5.33 1.09 -13.52
C VAL A 93 5.66 2.12 -14.59
N HIS A 94 6.93 2.26 -14.91
CA HIS A 94 7.37 3.17 -15.98
C HIS A 94 6.69 2.85 -17.33
N SER A 95 6.39 3.87 -18.13
CA SER A 95 5.75 3.71 -19.47
C SER A 95 6.48 2.71 -20.37
N ARG A 96 7.80 2.63 -20.26
CA ARG A 96 8.67 1.71 -21.01
C ARG A 96 9.05 0.45 -20.21
N ALA A 97 8.34 0.15 -19.11
CA ALA A 97 8.61 -1.05 -18.33
C ALA A 97 8.51 -2.31 -19.20
N ASN A 98 9.53 -3.17 -19.10
CA ASN A 98 9.59 -4.44 -19.81
C ASN A 98 8.66 -5.49 -19.15
N GLY A 99 8.47 -6.62 -19.83
CA GLY A 99 7.62 -7.70 -19.33
C GLY A 99 8.04 -8.23 -17.94
N PRO A 100 9.32 -8.44 -17.64
CA PRO A 100 9.79 -8.80 -16.31
C PRO A 100 9.41 -7.80 -15.21
N THR A 101 9.56 -6.48 -15.45
CA THR A 101 9.16 -5.46 -14.47
C THR A 101 7.66 -5.47 -14.21
N VAL A 102 6.84 -5.60 -15.27
CA VAL A 102 5.38 -5.69 -15.14
C VAL A 102 4.97 -6.94 -14.36
N ARG A 103 5.60 -8.11 -14.62
CA ARG A 103 5.29 -9.34 -13.86
C ARG A 103 5.62 -9.20 -12.38
N LYS A 104 6.75 -8.59 -12.03
CA LYS A 104 7.11 -8.35 -10.62
C LYS A 104 6.09 -7.46 -9.91
N ALA A 105 5.58 -6.45 -10.58
CA ALA A 105 4.50 -5.62 -10.05
C ALA A 105 3.19 -6.42 -9.92
N GLN A 106 2.87 -7.29 -10.90
CA GLN A 106 1.71 -8.17 -10.85
C GLN A 106 1.81 -9.18 -9.69
N ASP A 107 2.99 -9.77 -9.44
CA ASP A 107 3.21 -10.68 -8.31
C ASP A 107 2.85 -10.02 -6.97
N ILE A 108 3.16 -8.73 -6.80
CA ILE A 108 2.81 -7.96 -5.59
C ILE A 108 1.30 -7.73 -5.53
N LEU A 109 0.69 -7.34 -6.65
CA LEU A 109 -0.76 -7.08 -6.72
C LEU A 109 -1.57 -8.36 -6.44
N ASP A 110 -1.17 -9.48 -7.02
CA ASP A 110 -1.85 -10.77 -6.83
C ASP A 110 -1.85 -11.20 -5.35
N GLU A 111 -0.73 -11.02 -4.64
CA GLU A 111 -0.65 -11.31 -3.20
C GLU A 111 -1.56 -10.38 -2.38
N LEU A 112 -1.63 -9.10 -2.74
CA LEU A 112 -2.54 -8.15 -2.07
C LEU A 112 -4.00 -8.54 -2.27
N LEU A 113 -4.40 -8.84 -3.50
CA LEU A 113 -5.78 -9.20 -3.83
C LEU A 113 -6.19 -10.56 -3.22
N ALA A 114 -5.23 -11.46 -2.97
CA ALA A 114 -5.50 -12.73 -2.31
C ALA A 114 -5.89 -12.56 -0.83
N VAL A 115 -5.50 -11.45 -0.19
CA VAL A 115 -5.71 -11.21 1.25
C VAL A 115 -6.71 -10.09 1.50
N VAL A 116 -6.64 -9.03 0.70
CA VAL A 116 -7.43 -7.81 0.92
C VAL A 116 -8.61 -7.79 -0.05
N PRO A 117 -9.86 -7.82 0.44
CA PRO A 117 -11.04 -7.76 -0.41
C PRO A 117 -11.23 -6.32 -0.93
N THR A 118 -10.61 -6.00 -2.05
CA THR A 118 -10.62 -4.66 -2.65
C THR A 118 -10.76 -4.75 -4.17
N GLN A 119 -11.06 -3.63 -4.81
CA GLN A 119 -11.10 -3.57 -6.27
C GLN A 119 -9.69 -3.67 -6.84
N ASP A 120 -9.50 -4.57 -7.80
CA ASP A 120 -8.33 -4.64 -8.64
C ASP A 120 -8.39 -3.54 -9.70
N ARG A 121 -7.43 -2.61 -9.67
CA ARG A 121 -7.24 -1.58 -10.68
C ARG A 121 -6.07 -1.90 -11.62
N GLY A 122 -5.39 -3.01 -11.39
CA GLY A 122 -4.35 -3.56 -12.25
C GLY A 122 -2.98 -2.91 -12.11
N VAL A 123 -2.04 -3.46 -12.88
CA VAL A 123 -0.72 -2.85 -13.09
C VAL A 123 -0.82 -1.85 -14.24
N GLN A 124 -0.67 -0.59 -13.93
CA GLN A 124 -0.76 0.53 -14.85
C GLN A 124 0.63 0.92 -15.37
N LYS A 125 0.68 1.39 -16.60
CA LYS A 125 1.89 2.00 -17.16
C LYS A 125 1.68 3.51 -17.23
N GLY A 126 2.64 4.26 -16.72
CA GLY A 126 2.69 5.69 -16.95
C GLY A 126 2.78 6.03 -18.43
N THR A 127 2.42 7.23 -18.81
CA THR A 127 2.58 7.71 -20.18
C THR A 127 3.51 8.91 -20.23
N PRO A 128 4.29 9.09 -21.30
CA PRO A 128 5.17 10.25 -21.42
C PRO A 128 4.42 11.61 -21.49
N GLN A 129 3.13 11.58 -21.86
CA GLN A 129 2.31 12.76 -22.10
C GLN A 129 1.51 13.22 -20.89
N ASN A 130 1.28 12.33 -19.93
CA ASN A 130 0.65 12.68 -18.68
C ASN A 130 1.64 12.45 -17.54
N TYR A 131 1.44 13.16 -16.45
CA TYR A 131 2.31 13.15 -15.27
C TYR A 131 2.35 11.82 -14.52
N GLU A 132 1.85 10.73 -15.10
CA GLU A 132 1.77 9.39 -14.52
C GLU A 132 3.10 8.61 -14.60
N ASN A 133 4.12 9.14 -15.26
CA ASN A 133 5.48 8.61 -15.18
C ASN A 133 6.13 9.11 -13.89
N PHE A 134 5.77 8.50 -12.78
CA PHE A 134 6.29 8.89 -11.46
C PHE A 134 7.82 8.94 -11.45
N GLY A 135 8.40 10.00 -10.87
CA GLY A 135 9.84 10.21 -10.85
C GLY A 135 10.62 9.05 -10.24
N VAL A 136 10.04 8.38 -9.25
CA VAL A 136 10.63 7.17 -8.63
C VAL A 136 10.82 6.04 -9.63
N ASN A 137 9.92 5.89 -10.61
CA ASN A 137 10.05 4.90 -11.69
C ASN A 137 10.97 5.37 -12.82
N VAL A 138 11.24 6.69 -12.91
CA VAL A 138 12.10 7.26 -13.96
C VAL A 138 13.58 7.23 -13.57
N TYR A 139 13.90 7.54 -12.30
CA TYR A 139 15.27 7.74 -11.84
C TYR A 139 15.88 6.52 -11.14
N THR A 140 15.14 5.46 -10.93
CA THR A 140 15.66 4.18 -10.44
C THR A 140 16.26 3.37 -11.58
N THR A 141 17.34 2.63 -11.31
CA THR A 141 18.06 1.80 -12.30
C THR A 141 17.63 0.34 -12.29
N MET A 142 16.93 -0.08 -11.25
CA MET A 142 16.36 -1.42 -11.11
C MET A 142 14.88 -1.44 -11.49
N ALA A 143 14.27 -2.63 -11.47
CA ALA A 143 12.81 -2.74 -11.57
C ALA A 143 12.15 -2.01 -10.40
N SER A 144 11.13 -1.19 -10.70
CA SER A 144 10.44 -0.35 -9.72
C SER A 144 8.94 -0.32 -9.98
N ALA A 145 8.18 -0.11 -8.92
CA ALA A 145 6.76 0.22 -8.98
C ALA A 145 6.37 1.18 -7.86
N LEU A 146 5.30 1.92 -8.10
CA LEU A 146 4.59 2.70 -7.09
C LEU A 146 3.26 1.99 -6.81
N LEU A 147 3.03 1.63 -5.56
CA LEU A 147 1.84 0.94 -5.09
C LEU A 147 0.87 1.93 -4.44
N GLU A 148 -0.32 2.02 -5.01
CA GLU A 148 -1.46 2.73 -4.44
C GLU A 148 -2.31 1.75 -3.62
N LEU A 149 -2.26 1.91 -2.30
CA LEU A 149 -2.88 1.02 -1.30
C LEU A 149 -4.37 1.33 -1.04
N GLY A 150 -5.07 1.80 -2.05
CA GLY A 150 -6.43 2.31 -1.97
C GLY A 150 -6.48 3.83 -1.87
N PHE A 151 -7.68 4.39 -1.95
CA PHE A 151 -7.91 5.83 -1.97
C PHE A 151 -8.11 6.37 -0.55
N ILE A 152 -7.22 7.26 -0.11
CA ILE A 152 -7.36 7.89 1.22
C ILE A 152 -8.63 8.75 1.32
N THR A 153 -9.15 9.23 0.18
CA THR A 153 -10.40 9.98 0.06
C THR A 153 -11.66 9.11 0.12
N ASN A 154 -11.50 7.77 0.17
CA ASN A 154 -12.58 6.82 0.29
C ASN A 154 -12.59 6.21 1.70
N ALA A 155 -13.72 6.32 2.40
CA ALA A 155 -13.83 5.84 3.77
C ALA A 155 -13.70 4.31 3.87
N ASP A 156 -14.24 3.55 2.89
CA ASP A 156 -14.15 2.08 2.88
C ASP A 156 -12.73 1.59 2.67
N ASP A 157 -11.94 2.29 1.83
CA ASP A 157 -10.53 1.97 1.64
C ASP A 157 -9.71 2.28 2.89
N ASN A 158 -10.09 3.30 3.68
CA ASN A 158 -9.45 3.60 4.94
C ASN A 158 -9.78 2.53 6.00
N ASP A 159 -11.06 2.17 6.15
CA ASP A 159 -11.48 1.11 7.06
C ASP A 159 -10.82 -0.22 6.69
N ARG A 160 -10.73 -0.52 5.39
CA ARG A 160 -10.08 -1.73 4.87
C ARG A 160 -8.58 -1.73 5.15
N PHE A 161 -7.91 -0.59 4.96
CA PHE A 161 -6.49 -0.45 5.25
C PHE A 161 -6.19 -0.73 6.73
N ASP A 162 -7.04 -0.25 7.64
CA ASP A 162 -6.87 -0.47 9.08
C ASP A 162 -7.23 -1.90 9.49
N LEU A 163 -8.34 -2.43 8.98
CA LEU A 163 -8.81 -3.79 9.31
C LEU A 163 -7.87 -4.89 8.80
N TYR A 164 -7.31 -4.71 7.61
CA TYR A 164 -6.41 -5.71 6.99
C TYR A 164 -4.94 -5.29 7.05
N PHE A 165 -4.56 -4.42 7.98
CA PHE A 165 -3.21 -3.85 8.02
C PHE A 165 -2.09 -4.90 8.01
N ASP A 166 -2.16 -5.90 8.87
CA ASP A 166 -1.20 -7.01 8.91
C ASP A 166 -1.22 -7.82 7.61
N GLY A 167 -2.41 -7.99 7.02
CA GLY A 167 -2.59 -8.64 5.73
C GLY A 167 -1.92 -7.88 4.59
N TYR A 168 -2.02 -6.55 4.57
CA TYR A 168 -1.27 -5.70 3.63
C TYR A 168 0.23 -5.88 3.80
N ALA A 169 0.74 -5.83 5.03
CA ALA A 169 2.16 -5.99 5.30
C ALA A 169 2.68 -7.36 4.82
N GLU A 170 2.00 -8.43 5.19
CA GLU A 170 2.39 -9.79 4.80
C GLU A 170 2.29 -10.02 3.28
N ALA A 171 1.23 -9.54 2.63
CA ALA A 171 1.05 -9.65 1.19
C ALA A 171 2.14 -8.90 0.41
N VAL A 172 2.51 -7.70 0.85
CA VAL A 172 3.64 -6.94 0.27
C VAL A 172 4.94 -7.73 0.40
N VAL A 173 5.20 -8.36 1.56
CA VAL A 173 6.40 -9.20 1.77
C VAL A 173 6.41 -10.38 0.81
N ARG A 174 5.30 -11.13 0.70
CA ARG A 174 5.19 -12.28 -0.21
C ARG A 174 5.43 -11.87 -1.66
N GLY A 175 4.77 -10.81 -2.10
CA GLY A 175 4.93 -10.28 -3.45
C GLY A 175 6.35 -9.81 -3.75
N LEU A 176 6.99 -9.11 -2.81
CA LEU A 176 8.38 -8.68 -2.95
C LEU A 176 9.37 -9.86 -2.96
N CYS A 177 9.16 -10.89 -2.13
CA CYS A 177 9.95 -12.11 -2.18
C CYS A 177 9.87 -12.76 -3.56
N LYS A 178 8.66 -12.92 -4.12
CA LYS A 178 8.48 -13.42 -5.50
C LYS A 178 9.21 -12.54 -6.52
N ALA A 179 9.04 -11.22 -6.43
CA ALA A 179 9.65 -10.27 -7.37
C ALA A 179 11.18 -10.35 -7.42
N VAL A 180 11.83 -10.74 -6.32
CA VAL A 180 13.29 -10.86 -6.25
C VAL A 180 13.79 -12.31 -6.21
N GLY A 181 12.91 -13.31 -6.36
CA GLY A 181 13.27 -14.72 -6.42
C GLY A 181 13.69 -15.32 -5.08
N VAL A 182 13.18 -14.79 -3.97
CA VAL A 182 13.33 -15.33 -2.63
C VAL A 182 12.12 -16.19 -2.28
N THR A 183 12.33 -17.40 -1.77
CA THR A 183 11.24 -18.24 -1.29
C THR A 183 10.71 -17.66 0.02
N TYR A 184 9.44 -17.29 0.03
CA TYR A 184 8.78 -16.85 1.27
C TYR A 184 8.57 -18.04 2.21
N THR A 185 8.94 -17.87 3.45
CA THR A 185 8.67 -18.82 4.53
C THR A 185 7.79 -18.11 5.57
N ALA A 186 6.57 -18.64 5.79
CA ALA A 186 5.72 -18.09 6.82
C ALA A 186 6.48 -18.10 8.16
N GLN A 187 6.54 -16.94 8.80
CA GLN A 187 7.08 -16.88 10.13
C GLN A 187 5.99 -17.36 11.10
N ASP A 188 6.35 -18.25 12.00
CA ASP A 188 5.49 -18.48 13.15
C ASP A 188 5.30 -17.12 13.83
N LYS A 189 4.06 -16.64 13.90
CA LYS A 189 3.78 -15.42 14.66
C LYS A 189 4.43 -15.60 16.03
N PRO A 190 5.31 -14.68 16.49
CA PRO A 190 5.86 -14.80 17.84
C PRO A 190 4.67 -15.07 18.77
N ALA A 191 4.78 -16.06 19.66
CA ALA A 191 3.73 -16.29 20.65
C ALA A 191 3.40 -14.93 21.27
N GLU A 192 2.17 -14.47 21.04
CA GLU A 192 1.72 -13.18 21.55
C GLU A 192 2.09 -13.11 23.04
N ALA A 193 2.67 -11.98 23.46
CA ALA A 193 2.82 -11.71 24.90
C ALA A 193 1.47 -12.00 25.57
N PRO A 194 1.43 -12.52 26.81
CA PRO A 194 0.18 -12.94 27.46
C PRO A 194 -0.86 -11.81 27.31
N GLU A 195 -1.91 -12.12 26.57
CA GLU A 195 -2.97 -11.19 26.21
C GLU A 195 -3.61 -10.61 27.50
N GLU A 196 -3.69 -9.29 27.59
CA GLU A 196 -4.87 -8.71 28.22
C GLU A 196 -6.09 -9.31 27.49
N GLU A 197 -7.06 -9.77 28.21
CA GLU A 197 -8.24 -10.55 27.78
C GLU A 197 -8.99 -9.87 26.62
N THR A 198 -8.38 -9.85 25.41
CA THR A 198 -9.01 -9.37 24.19
C THR A 198 -9.83 -10.51 23.62
N VAL A 199 -11.14 -10.30 23.58
CA VAL A 199 -12.09 -11.23 22.94
C VAL A 199 -11.64 -11.42 21.49
N ARG A 200 -11.06 -12.58 21.17
CA ARG A 200 -10.73 -12.95 19.79
C ARG A 200 -12.03 -13.19 19.04
N ILE A 201 -12.43 -12.22 18.24
CA ILE A 201 -13.49 -12.44 17.26
C ILE A 201 -12.86 -13.20 16.09
N PRO A 202 -13.40 -14.39 15.71
CA PRO A 202 -12.91 -15.13 14.56
C PRO A 202 -12.90 -14.24 13.31
N THR A 203 -11.87 -14.34 12.48
CA THR A 203 -11.69 -13.49 11.28
C THR A 203 -12.94 -13.50 10.40
N GLU A 204 -13.66 -14.60 10.30
CA GLU A 204 -14.88 -14.72 9.51
C GLU A 204 -16.07 -13.97 10.14
N GLU A 205 -16.17 -13.96 11.46
CA GLU A 205 -17.18 -13.17 12.17
C GLU A 205 -16.90 -11.67 12.05
N LEU A 206 -15.62 -11.28 12.10
CA LEU A 206 -15.20 -9.89 11.89
C LEU A 206 -15.49 -9.43 10.47
N LYS A 207 -15.22 -10.28 9.46
CA LYS A 207 -15.56 -10.01 8.06
C LYS A 207 -17.07 -9.89 7.86
N ALA A 208 -17.86 -10.76 8.48
CA ALA A 208 -19.32 -10.71 8.42
C ALA A 208 -19.86 -9.43 9.08
N ALA A 209 -19.33 -9.07 10.25
CA ALA A 209 -19.71 -7.85 10.94
C ALA A 209 -19.34 -6.59 10.12
N TYR A 210 -18.17 -6.56 9.51
CA TYR A 210 -17.73 -5.48 8.62
C TYR A 210 -18.64 -5.36 7.40
N SER A 211 -18.98 -6.47 6.73
CA SER A 211 -19.89 -6.46 5.59
C SER A 211 -21.29 -5.98 5.97
N ALA A 212 -21.78 -6.36 7.15
CA ALA A 212 -23.06 -5.89 7.67
C ALA A 212 -23.04 -4.38 7.97
N LEU A 213 -21.92 -3.88 8.51
CA LEU A 213 -21.74 -2.46 8.80
C LEU A 213 -21.69 -1.62 7.50
N GLN A 214 -20.99 -2.13 6.47
CA GLN A 214 -20.99 -1.49 5.14
C GLN A 214 -22.39 -1.41 4.55
N ALA A 215 -23.14 -2.52 4.56
CA ALA A 215 -24.51 -2.54 4.05
C ALA A 215 -25.43 -1.56 4.81
N ALA A 216 -25.29 -1.44 6.12
CA ALA A 216 -26.04 -0.47 6.93
C ALA A 216 -25.67 0.99 6.58
N ARG A 217 -24.39 1.26 6.33
CA ARG A 217 -23.91 2.58 5.92
C ARG A 217 -24.44 2.98 4.54
N ASP A 218 -24.42 2.07 3.58
CA ASP A 218 -24.93 2.29 2.23
C ASP A 218 -26.43 2.59 2.26
N ALA A 219 -27.21 1.83 3.04
CA ALA A 219 -28.63 2.08 3.25
C ALA A 219 -28.90 3.46 3.87
N THR A 220 -28.03 3.89 4.80
CA THR A 220 -28.13 5.23 5.41
C THR A 220 -27.80 6.33 4.40
N GLY A 221 -26.79 6.11 3.55
CA GLY A 221 -26.42 7.01 2.45
C GLY A 221 -27.57 7.22 1.45
N GLU A 222 -28.23 6.13 1.03
CA GLU A 222 -29.41 6.19 0.15
C GLU A 222 -30.59 6.93 0.80
N ALA A 223 -30.78 6.75 2.11
CA ALA A 223 -31.83 7.45 2.83
C ALA A 223 -31.56 8.97 2.92
N ILE A 224 -30.30 9.37 3.12
CA ILE A 224 -29.89 10.79 3.14
C ILE A 224 -30.11 11.43 1.77
N GLU A 225 -29.73 10.75 0.67
CA GLU A 225 -29.96 11.26 -0.69
C GLU A 225 -31.44 11.41 -1.03
N LYS A 226 -32.29 10.48 -0.57
CA LYS A 226 -33.74 10.61 -0.71
C LYS A 226 -34.29 11.83 0.03
N ILE A 227 -33.79 12.07 1.25
CA ILE A 227 -34.18 13.25 2.04
C ILE A 227 -33.74 14.53 1.34
N ARG A 228 -32.51 14.59 0.82
CA ARG A 228 -32.03 15.74 0.04
C ARG A 228 -32.90 16.05 -1.17
N MET A 229 -33.27 15.02 -1.92
CA MET A 229 -34.20 15.18 -3.05
C MET A 229 -35.54 15.75 -2.62
N ILE A 230 -36.10 15.31 -1.49
CA ILE A 230 -37.37 15.80 -0.98
C ILE A 230 -37.26 17.27 -0.51
N LEU A 231 -36.15 17.64 0.10
CA LEU A 231 -35.90 18.97 0.62
C LEU A 231 -35.40 19.98 -0.44
N GLY A 232 -35.00 19.50 -1.61
CA GLY A 232 -34.47 20.34 -2.70
C GLY A 232 -33.11 20.97 -2.40
N VAL A 233 -32.25 20.30 -1.60
CA VAL A 233 -30.90 20.74 -1.17
C VAL A 233 -29.81 19.76 -1.57
#